data_a9b8ef505ef81ecc597e0d02390affc9
#
_entry.id   a9b8ef505ef81ecc597e0d02390affc9
#
_cell.length_a   1.000
_cell.length_b   1.000
_cell.length_c   1.000
_cell.angle_alpha   90.00
_cell.angle_beta   90.00
_cell.angle_gamma   90.00
#
_symmetry.space_group_name_H-M   'P 1'
#
loop_
_entity.id
_entity.type
_entity.pdbx_description
1 polymer ?
#
loop_
_entity_poly.entity_id
_entity_poly.type
_entity_poly.pdbx_seq_one_letter_code
_entity_poly.pdbx_strand_id
1 'polypeptide(L)'
;MKKIIALLLAVVMVFALVACASTAKTDDTAAETTPAETTETTEPAAEETEAPAEEETPAEPTGDAVGTDIKIGVVLIGDENEGYTYSHILGIQEATKALGISENNIVWKYSIGEDESCYDACVDCVDQGCQIVITNSYGHQSFCRQAAEEYPDVQFVAMTGDTARADGLANFHNAFTGIYEARYVGGVVAGMKLQQLIDEGKVEDKNKNADGKIKIGYVGAFPYAEVVSGYTAFYLGIKSVYENAWMEVQYTGSWFDLSKENEAAKQLISDGCIIIGQHADSTGAPSACQEALDAGTTVYCVGYNVDMLAVAPTAALTSPTNVWEVFYEYAFNAVMNGESFDTNWSQGYEADAVKLTPLGESCAPGTQEKVDETIAAIKDGSLHVFDTSKI
;
A
#
# COMPACT_ATOMS: atom_id res chain seq x y z
N MET A 1 61.48 9.89 -9.01
CA MET A 1 61.95 10.96 -9.95
C MET A 1 60.73 11.59 -10.58
N LYS A 2 60.58 12.89 -10.31
CA LYS A 2 60.03 13.97 -11.15
C LYS A 2 58.53 13.77 -11.55
N LYS A 3 57.59 14.50 -10.93
CA LYS A 3 57.21 15.91 -11.17
C LYS A 3 56.78 16.13 -12.62
N ILE A 4 55.48 16.60 -12.83
CA ILE A 4 55.23 18.01 -13.17
C ILE A 4 53.76 18.14 -13.64
N ILE A 5 52.99 18.95 -12.95
CA ILE A 5 52.23 20.20 -13.23
C ILE A 5 50.90 20.00 -13.97
N ALA A 6 49.77 20.25 -13.35
CA ALA A 6 48.94 21.43 -13.12
C ALA A 6 48.80 22.42 -14.29
N LEU A 7 47.55 22.68 -14.73
CA LEU A 7 46.96 24.01 -15.03
C LEU A 7 45.50 23.88 -15.41
N LEU A 8 44.60 24.31 -14.56
CA LEU A 8 43.75 25.51 -14.65
C LEU A 8 43.15 25.83 -16.03
N LEU A 9 41.83 25.82 -16.12
CA LEU A 9 41.09 26.94 -16.72
C LEU A 9 39.63 26.93 -16.21
N ALA A 10 39.36 27.88 -15.32
CA ALA A 10 38.04 28.37 -14.98
C ALA A 10 37.56 29.27 -16.14
N VAL A 11 36.32 29.09 -16.58
CA VAL A 11 35.59 30.10 -17.35
C VAL A 11 34.29 30.41 -16.61
N VAL A 12 34.34 31.58 -15.99
CA VAL A 12 33.18 32.34 -15.49
C VAL A 12 32.54 33.00 -16.70
N MET A 13 31.22 32.82 -16.87
CA MET A 13 30.41 33.76 -17.64
C MET A 13 29.15 34.12 -16.84
N VAL A 14 29.20 35.33 -16.33
CA VAL A 14 28.10 36.16 -15.85
C VAL A 14 27.56 36.96 -17.05
N PHE A 15 26.26 36.95 -17.25
CA PHE A 15 25.48 38.01 -17.93
C PHE A 15 24.06 37.92 -17.35
N ALA A 16 23.69 38.80 -16.51
CA ALA A 16 23.28 40.22 -16.68
C ALA A 16 21.73 40.30 -16.89
N LEU A 17 21.12 40.86 -15.85
CA LEU A 17 19.76 41.39 -15.79
C LEU A 17 19.48 42.44 -16.90
N VAL A 18 18.28 42.38 -17.45
CA VAL A 18 17.63 43.59 -17.95
C VAL A 18 16.23 43.67 -17.38
N ALA A 19 16.06 44.66 -16.51
CA ALA A 19 14.79 45.17 -16.07
C ALA A 19 14.27 46.17 -17.12
N CYS A 20 12.99 46.10 -17.42
CA CYS A 20 12.26 47.26 -17.95
C CYS A 20 10.96 47.43 -17.19
N ALA A 21 10.98 48.47 -16.38
CA ALA A 21 9.80 49.07 -15.79
C ALA A 21 9.17 50.06 -16.82
N SER A 22 7.84 50.12 -16.91
CA SER A 22 7.15 51.33 -17.29
C SER A 22 5.86 51.47 -16.52
N THR A 23 5.76 52.59 -15.90
CA THR A 23 4.72 53.24 -15.09
C THR A 23 3.69 53.94 -15.93
N ALA A 24 2.41 53.93 -15.49
CA ALA A 24 1.46 55.05 -15.45
C ALA A 24 0.15 54.52 -14.85
N LYS A 25 -0.28 54.93 -13.69
CA LYS A 25 -0.93 56.13 -13.18
C LYS A 25 -2.38 56.36 -13.66
N THR A 26 -3.22 56.27 -12.62
CA THR A 26 -4.39 57.12 -12.17
C THR A 26 -5.70 56.88 -12.92
N ASP A 27 -6.89 56.85 -12.30
CA ASP A 27 -7.51 57.59 -11.20
C ASP A 27 -8.77 56.88 -10.69
N ASP A 28 -8.98 56.92 -9.42
CA ASP A 28 -10.08 57.31 -8.55
C ASP A 28 -11.52 57.32 -9.12
N THR A 29 -12.43 56.62 -8.49
CA THR A 29 -13.63 57.20 -7.85
C THR A 29 -14.38 56.17 -7.00
N ALA A 30 -14.61 56.58 -5.77
CA ALA A 30 -15.44 55.94 -4.76
C ALA A 30 -16.93 56.04 -5.07
N ALA A 31 -17.72 55.06 -4.69
CA ALA A 31 -19.11 55.24 -4.28
C ALA A 31 -19.51 54.14 -3.30
N GLU A 32 -19.68 54.54 -2.11
CA GLU A 32 -20.36 53.96 -0.96
C GLU A 32 -21.85 53.73 -1.27
N THR A 33 -22.41 52.59 -0.89
CA THR A 33 -23.76 52.49 -0.29
C THR A 33 -23.98 51.17 0.41
N THR A 34 -24.24 51.26 1.72
CA THR A 34 -24.77 50.28 2.67
C THR A 34 -26.32 50.34 2.65
N PRO A 35 -27.06 49.58 3.48
CA PRO A 35 -27.52 48.22 3.32
C PRO A 35 -29.05 48.15 3.23
N ALA A 36 -29.57 46.98 2.86
CA ALA A 36 -30.98 46.68 3.10
C ALA A 36 -31.13 45.30 3.75
N GLU A 37 -31.64 45.35 4.93
CA GLU A 37 -32.27 44.32 5.74
C GLU A 37 -33.49 43.74 4.97
N THR A 38 -33.72 42.45 4.99
CA THR A 38 -35.06 41.88 5.25
C THR A 38 -35.11 40.36 5.26
N THR A 39 -35.57 39.90 6.39
CA THR A 39 -36.53 38.83 6.70
C THR A 39 -36.14 37.37 6.54
N GLU A 40 -36.03 36.77 7.74
CA GLU A 40 -36.26 35.34 8.03
C GLU A 40 -37.59 34.87 7.39
N THR A 41 -37.47 33.71 6.72
CA THR A 41 -38.61 32.82 6.58
C THR A 41 -38.14 31.41 6.89
N THR A 42 -38.53 30.92 8.04
CA THR A 42 -38.46 29.54 8.48
C THR A 42 -39.42 28.71 7.63
N GLU A 43 -38.89 27.66 6.99
CA GLU A 43 -39.70 26.55 6.50
C GLU A 43 -39.02 25.22 6.83
N PRO A 44 -39.77 24.14 7.06
CA PRO A 44 -39.39 23.08 7.97
C PRO A 44 -38.50 22.02 7.32
N ALA A 45 -37.71 21.37 8.17
CA ALA A 45 -36.88 20.22 7.87
C ALA A 45 -37.69 19.13 7.13
N ALA A 46 -37.25 18.78 5.92
CA ALA A 46 -37.64 17.54 5.26
C ALA A 46 -36.76 16.43 5.86
N GLU A 47 -37.40 15.44 6.45
CA GLU A 47 -36.79 14.14 6.77
C GLU A 47 -36.24 13.55 5.46
N GLU A 48 -34.92 13.47 5.35
CA GLU A 48 -34.27 12.59 4.37
C GLU A 48 -34.48 11.15 4.85
N THR A 49 -35.41 10.48 4.19
CA THR A 49 -35.55 9.03 4.22
C THR A 49 -34.30 8.46 3.55
N GLU A 50 -33.47 7.74 4.33
CA GLU A 50 -32.42 6.87 3.77
C GLU A 50 -33.04 5.96 2.71
N ALA A 51 -32.58 6.08 1.48
CA ALA A 51 -32.85 5.13 0.42
C ALA A 51 -32.18 3.80 0.82
N PRO A 52 -32.88 2.65 0.66
CA PRO A 52 -32.25 1.35 0.87
C PRO A 52 -31.06 1.23 -0.08
N ALA A 53 -29.94 0.66 0.43
CA ALA A 53 -28.83 0.24 -0.40
C ALA A 53 -29.39 -0.60 -1.56
N GLU A 54 -29.19 -0.15 -2.79
CA GLU A 54 -29.53 -0.93 -3.98
C GLU A 54 -28.68 -2.21 -3.91
N GLU A 55 -29.34 -3.36 -3.83
CA GLU A 55 -28.75 -4.66 -4.09
C GLU A 55 -28.17 -4.60 -5.51
N GLU A 56 -26.83 -4.67 -5.63
CA GLU A 56 -26.16 -4.74 -6.92
C GLU A 56 -26.70 -5.97 -7.67
N THR A 57 -27.39 -5.74 -8.77
CA THR A 57 -27.79 -6.81 -9.69
C THR A 57 -26.49 -7.38 -10.27
N PRO A 58 -26.25 -8.69 -10.25
CA PRO A 58 -25.07 -9.29 -10.88
C PRO A 58 -25.01 -8.85 -12.35
N ALA A 59 -23.83 -8.39 -12.79
CA ALA A 59 -23.59 -8.06 -14.19
C ALA A 59 -23.87 -9.31 -15.06
N GLU A 60 -24.33 -9.11 -16.30
CA GLU A 60 -24.54 -10.21 -17.23
C GLU A 60 -23.20 -10.92 -17.54
N PRO A 61 -23.24 -12.25 -17.89
CA PRO A 61 -22.03 -13.00 -18.24
C PRO A 61 -21.23 -12.31 -19.35
N THR A 62 -19.91 -12.20 -19.17
CA THR A 62 -19.03 -11.41 -20.03
C THR A 62 -18.29 -12.24 -21.10
N GLY A 63 -18.62 -13.52 -21.27
CA GLY A 63 -18.00 -14.37 -22.29
C GLY A 63 -18.46 -15.82 -22.28
N ASP A 64 -17.92 -16.60 -23.20
CA ASP A 64 -18.11 -18.05 -23.24
C ASP A 64 -17.20 -18.73 -22.19
N ALA A 65 -17.70 -19.77 -21.53
CA ALA A 65 -16.91 -20.57 -20.60
C ALA A 65 -15.74 -21.27 -21.32
N VAL A 66 -14.52 -21.06 -20.82
CA VAL A 66 -13.28 -21.63 -21.40
C VAL A 66 -12.71 -22.78 -20.56
N GLY A 67 -13.22 -23.00 -19.34
CA GLY A 67 -12.74 -24.03 -18.42
C GLY A 67 -11.26 -23.84 -18.07
N THR A 68 -10.54 -24.92 -17.82
CA THR A 68 -9.11 -24.89 -17.45
C THR A 68 -8.16 -24.50 -18.57
N ASP A 69 -8.66 -24.29 -19.81
CA ASP A 69 -7.85 -23.82 -20.94
C ASP A 69 -7.66 -22.30 -20.95
N ILE A 70 -8.20 -21.59 -19.95
CA ILE A 70 -8.00 -20.15 -19.74
C ILE A 70 -6.51 -19.78 -19.86
N LYS A 71 -6.21 -18.72 -20.60
CA LYS A 71 -4.89 -18.08 -20.63
C LYS A 71 -4.91 -16.79 -19.83
N ILE A 72 -3.87 -16.59 -19.04
CA ILE A 72 -3.73 -15.50 -18.07
C ILE A 72 -2.51 -14.67 -18.44
N GLY A 73 -2.69 -13.38 -18.70
CA GLY A 73 -1.63 -12.39 -18.83
C GLY A 73 -1.29 -11.80 -17.47
N VAL A 74 -0.01 -11.68 -17.13
CA VAL A 74 0.44 -11.14 -15.86
C VAL A 74 1.53 -10.10 -16.10
N VAL A 75 1.23 -8.84 -15.81
CA VAL A 75 2.11 -7.69 -16.00
C VAL A 75 2.58 -7.19 -14.63
N LEU A 76 3.86 -7.37 -14.34
CA LEU A 76 4.48 -7.17 -13.04
C LEU A 76 5.44 -5.98 -13.05
N ILE A 77 5.36 -5.12 -12.02
CA ILE A 77 6.27 -3.96 -11.84
C ILE A 77 7.71 -4.40 -11.56
N GLY A 78 7.91 -5.51 -10.90
CA GLY A 78 9.18 -6.08 -10.51
C GLY A 78 9.34 -7.54 -10.93
N ASP A 79 10.10 -8.28 -10.15
CA ASP A 79 10.36 -9.71 -10.31
C ASP A 79 10.30 -10.43 -8.93
N GLU A 80 10.76 -11.67 -8.87
CA GLU A 80 10.78 -12.48 -7.64
C GLU A 80 11.68 -11.95 -6.52
N ASN A 81 12.49 -10.95 -6.77
CA ASN A 81 13.37 -10.33 -5.76
C ASN A 81 12.66 -9.22 -4.98
N GLU A 82 11.53 -8.73 -5.49
CA GLU A 82 10.70 -7.72 -4.83
C GLU A 82 9.54 -8.41 -4.11
N GLY A 83 9.42 -8.14 -2.80
CA GLY A 83 8.51 -8.88 -1.92
C GLY A 83 7.03 -8.80 -2.31
N TYR A 84 6.56 -7.64 -2.76
CA TYR A 84 5.18 -7.44 -3.22
C TYR A 84 4.92 -8.22 -4.52
N THR A 85 5.77 -8.06 -5.55
CA THR A 85 5.67 -8.81 -6.80
C THR A 85 5.75 -10.31 -6.56
N TYR A 86 6.66 -10.77 -5.69
CA TYR A 86 6.79 -12.18 -5.34
C TYR A 86 5.52 -12.74 -4.70
N SER A 87 4.83 -11.97 -3.85
CA SER A 87 3.56 -12.40 -3.26
C SER A 87 2.46 -12.61 -4.31
N HIS A 88 2.43 -11.78 -5.38
CA HIS A 88 1.54 -11.99 -6.52
C HIS A 88 1.89 -13.23 -7.32
N ILE A 89 3.18 -13.45 -7.60
CA ILE A 89 3.64 -14.65 -8.33
C ILE A 89 3.18 -15.91 -7.57
N LEU A 90 3.42 -15.98 -6.26
CA LEU A 90 2.98 -17.11 -5.44
C LEU A 90 1.46 -17.27 -5.43
N GLY A 91 0.71 -16.18 -5.27
CA GLY A 91 -0.76 -16.23 -5.26
C GLY A 91 -1.33 -16.75 -6.58
N ILE A 92 -0.79 -16.31 -7.72
CA ILE A 92 -1.20 -16.80 -9.04
C ILE A 92 -0.84 -18.29 -9.21
N GLN A 93 0.35 -18.71 -8.80
CA GLN A 93 0.79 -20.10 -8.89
C GLN A 93 -0.07 -21.04 -8.04
N GLU A 94 -0.40 -20.65 -6.80
CA GLU A 94 -1.27 -21.46 -5.93
C GLU A 94 -2.70 -21.50 -6.45
N ALA A 95 -3.27 -20.36 -6.91
CA ALA A 95 -4.61 -20.32 -7.49
C ALA A 95 -4.72 -21.17 -8.77
N THR A 96 -3.78 -21.05 -9.69
CA THR A 96 -3.79 -21.84 -10.93
C THR A 96 -3.63 -23.33 -10.66
N LYS A 97 -2.81 -23.70 -9.70
CA LYS A 97 -2.65 -25.08 -9.24
C LYS A 97 -3.93 -25.62 -8.61
N ALA A 98 -4.59 -24.86 -7.75
CA ALA A 98 -5.86 -25.24 -7.10
C ALA A 98 -6.98 -25.45 -8.13
N LEU A 99 -7.04 -24.62 -9.16
CA LEU A 99 -8.03 -24.68 -10.24
C LEU A 99 -7.67 -25.67 -11.36
N GLY A 100 -6.46 -26.25 -11.35
CA GLY A 100 -6.00 -27.19 -12.38
C GLY A 100 -5.65 -26.50 -13.70
N ILE A 101 -5.33 -25.22 -13.70
CA ILE A 101 -4.85 -24.45 -14.85
C ILE A 101 -3.38 -24.77 -15.09
N SER A 102 -3.01 -25.00 -16.36
CA SER A 102 -1.61 -25.28 -16.71
C SER A 102 -0.73 -24.06 -16.56
N GLU A 103 0.48 -24.20 -15.99
CA GLU A 103 1.50 -23.15 -15.95
C GLU A 103 1.87 -22.61 -17.34
N ASN A 104 1.73 -23.43 -18.40
CA ASN A 104 1.96 -23.00 -19.78
C ASN A 104 0.91 -22.02 -20.30
N ASN A 105 -0.19 -21.86 -19.59
CA ASN A 105 -1.26 -20.91 -19.93
C ASN A 105 -1.03 -19.53 -19.29
N ILE A 106 0.08 -19.32 -18.58
CA ILE A 106 0.40 -18.04 -17.95
C ILE A 106 1.45 -17.31 -18.78
N VAL A 107 1.14 -16.08 -19.19
CA VAL A 107 2.04 -15.19 -19.93
C VAL A 107 2.61 -14.17 -18.95
N TRP A 108 3.83 -14.37 -18.52
CA TRP A 108 4.52 -13.51 -17.56
C TRP A 108 5.24 -12.36 -18.27
N LYS A 109 5.04 -11.13 -17.77
CA LYS A 109 5.75 -9.89 -18.12
C LYS A 109 6.34 -9.29 -16.87
N TYR A 110 7.65 -9.32 -16.75
CA TYR A 110 8.38 -8.85 -15.56
C TYR A 110 8.99 -7.47 -15.78
N SER A 111 9.14 -6.72 -14.70
CA SER A 111 9.84 -5.42 -14.69
C SER A 111 9.26 -4.41 -15.69
N ILE A 112 7.92 -4.37 -15.77
CA ILE A 112 7.18 -3.43 -16.60
C ILE A 112 6.93 -2.15 -15.81
N GLY A 113 7.34 -0.99 -16.37
CA GLY A 113 7.19 0.30 -15.72
C GLY A 113 5.74 0.80 -15.61
N GLU A 114 5.53 1.81 -14.77
CA GLU A 114 4.25 2.52 -14.65
C GLU A 114 4.12 3.58 -15.75
N ASP A 115 4.28 3.15 -17.01
CA ASP A 115 4.28 3.98 -18.22
C ASP A 115 3.64 3.22 -19.40
N GLU A 116 3.79 3.74 -20.62
CA GLU A 116 3.24 3.16 -21.86
C GLU A 116 3.66 1.70 -22.06
N SER A 117 4.79 1.26 -21.51
CA SER A 117 5.20 -0.15 -21.60
C SER A 117 4.19 -1.10 -20.91
N CYS A 118 3.42 -0.62 -19.95
CA CYS A 118 2.35 -1.39 -19.33
C CYS A 118 1.19 -1.65 -20.32
N TYR A 119 0.78 -0.62 -21.06
CA TYR A 119 -0.23 -0.80 -22.12
C TYR A 119 0.25 -1.79 -23.19
N ASP A 120 1.47 -1.61 -23.72
CA ASP A 120 2.05 -2.51 -24.70
C ASP A 120 2.11 -3.96 -24.19
N ALA A 121 2.45 -4.17 -22.92
CA ALA A 121 2.47 -5.48 -22.30
C ALA A 121 1.07 -6.09 -22.16
N CYS A 122 0.05 -5.30 -21.85
CA CYS A 122 -1.35 -5.74 -21.83
C CYS A 122 -1.80 -6.17 -23.23
N VAL A 123 -1.54 -5.38 -24.26
CA VAL A 123 -1.86 -5.69 -25.66
C VAL A 123 -1.17 -7.00 -26.12
N ASP A 124 0.12 -7.16 -25.79
CA ASP A 124 0.85 -8.40 -26.14
C ASP A 124 0.25 -9.64 -25.44
N CYS A 125 -0.28 -9.50 -24.21
CA CYS A 125 -1.02 -10.59 -23.57
C CYS A 125 -2.33 -10.91 -24.32
N VAL A 126 -3.07 -9.89 -24.78
CA VAL A 126 -4.28 -10.08 -25.61
C VAL A 126 -3.96 -10.78 -26.90
N ASP A 127 -2.90 -10.33 -27.60
CA ASP A 127 -2.45 -10.94 -28.88
C ASP A 127 -2.02 -12.40 -28.70
N GLN A 128 -1.55 -12.80 -27.53
CA GLN A 128 -1.26 -14.19 -27.18
C GLN A 128 -2.51 -15.00 -26.79
N GLY A 129 -3.69 -14.38 -26.80
CA GLY A 129 -4.99 -15.01 -26.56
C GLY A 129 -5.34 -15.15 -25.07
N CYS A 130 -4.87 -14.27 -24.21
CA CYS A 130 -5.28 -14.23 -22.81
C CYS A 130 -6.75 -13.75 -22.68
N GLN A 131 -7.54 -14.42 -21.84
CA GLN A 131 -8.92 -14.03 -21.51
C GLN A 131 -8.98 -13.08 -20.29
N ILE A 132 -7.92 -13.07 -19.49
CA ILE A 132 -7.77 -12.15 -18.38
C ILE A 132 -6.32 -11.64 -18.33
N VAL A 133 -6.16 -10.33 -18.08
CA VAL A 133 -4.86 -9.67 -17.90
C VAL A 133 -4.82 -9.01 -16.56
N ILE A 134 -3.81 -9.34 -15.75
CA ILE A 134 -3.57 -8.80 -14.41
C ILE A 134 -2.39 -7.84 -14.48
N THR A 135 -2.54 -6.64 -13.94
CA THR A 135 -1.42 -5.71 -13.69
C THR A 135 -1.27 -5.50 -12.20
N ASN A 136 -0.05 -5.55 -11.63
CA ASN A 136 0.11 -5.61 -10.17
C ASN A 136 0.45 -4.27 -9.50
N SER A 137 0.78 -3.20 -10.22
CA SER A 137 1.13 -1.93 -9.61
C SER A 137 0.00 -0.90 -9.65
N TYR A 138 -0.07 -0.04 -8.62
CA TYR A 138 -1.04 1.06 -8.56
C TYR A 138 -0.96 1.97 -9.79
N GLY A 139 0.24 2.34 -10.24
CA GLY A 139 0.44 3.20 -11.39
C GLY A 139 0.16 2.51 -12.75
N HIS A 140 0.01 1.20 -12.79
CA HIS A 140 -0.40 0.48 -13.99
C HIS A 140 -1.88 0.72 -14.37
N GLN A 141 -2.74 1.14 -13.42
CA GLN A 141 -4.19 1.13 -13.61
C GLN A 141 -4.68 1.95 -14.80
N SER A 142 -4.06 3.10 -15.10
CA SER A 142 -4.45 3.94 -16.23
C SER A 142 -4.17 3.27 -17.59
N PHE A 143 -3.08 2.56 -17.70
CA PHE A 143 -2.66 1.83 -18.90
C PHE A 143 -3.45 0.52 -19.06
N CYS A 144 -3.71 -0.18 -17.96
CA CYS A 144 -4.59 -1.34 -17.90
C CYS A 144 -6.02 -0.98 -18.33
N ARG A 145 -6.56 0.15 -17.83
CA ARG A 145 -7.86 0.70 -18.23
C ARG A 145 -7.91 1.02 -19.73
N GLN A 146 -6.86 1.64 -20.27
CA GLN A 146 -6.78 1.95 -21.71
C GLN A 146 -6.89 0.67 -22.54
N ALA A 147 -6.20 -0.40 -22.16
CA ALA A 147 -6.31 -1.69 -22.83
C ALA A 147 -7.72 -2.29 -22.68
N ALA A 148 -8.35 -2.18 -21.50
CA ALA A 148 -9.71 -2.66 -21.28
C ALA A 148 -10.75 -1.95 -22.16
N GLU A 149 -10.57 -0.66 -22.42
CA GLU A 149 -11.44 0.13 -23.31
C GLU A 149 -11.34 -0.35 -24.78
N GLU A 150 -10.15 -0.78 -25.21
CA GLU A 150 -9.89 -1.21 -26.58
C GLU A 150 -10.26 -2.69 -26.83
N TYR A 151 -10.16 -3.53 -25.80
CA TYR A 151 -10.38 -4.98 -25.88
C TYR A 151 -11.53 -5.44 -24.97
N PRO A 152 -12.80 -5.14 -25.31
CA PRO A 152 -13.95 -5.36 -24.41
C PRO A 152 -14.26 -6.85 -24.14
N ASP A 153 -13.73 -7.77 -24.93
CA ASP A 153 -13.92 -9.20 -24.77
C ASP A 153 -12.90 -9.85 -23.79
N VAL A 154 -11.92 -9.09 -23.32
CA VAL A 154 -10.88 -9.54 -22.38
C VAL A 154 -11.08 -8.87 -21.02
N GLN A 155 -10.96 -9.63 -19.93
CA GLN A 155 -11.03 -9.09 -18.58
C GLN A 155 -9.69 -8.46 -18.15
N PHE A 156 -9.74 -7.30 -17.57
CA PHE A 156 -8.55 -6.60 -17.08
C PHE A 156 -8.68 -6.28 -15.60
N VAL A 157 -7.64 -6.60 -14.84
CA VAL A 157 -7.60 -6.34 -13.40
C VAL A 157 -6.38 -5.48 -13.07
N ALA A 158 -6.61 -4.29 -12.54
CA ALA A 158 -5.55 -3.46 -11.96
C ALA A 158 -5.55 -3.69 -10.44
N MET A 159 -4.55 -4.47 -9.97
CA MET A 159 -4.37 -4.73 -8.54
C MET A 159 -4.02 -3.43 -7.82
N THR A 160 -4.53 -3.26 -6.61
CA THR A 160 -4.39 -2.05 -5.79
C THR A 160 -4.95 -0.76 -6.40
N GLY A 161 -5.57 -0.84 -7.60
CA GLY A 161 -6.25 0.29 -8.25
C GLY A 161 -7.54 0.70 -7.54
N ASP A 162 -8.09 1.85 -7.93
CA ASP A 162 -9.25 2.47 -7.28
C ASP A 162 -10.22 3.17 -8.26
N THR A 163 -10.02 3.04 -9.59
CA THR A 163 -10.78 3.80 -10.60
C THR A 163 -11.89 2.99 -11.27
N ALA A 164 -11.91 1.67 -11.19
CA ALA A 164 -12.81 0.81 -11.98
C ALA A 164 -14.30 1.15 -11.80
N ARG A 165 -14.75 1.47 -10.58
CA ARG A 165 -16.14 1.91 -10.34
C ARG A 165 -16.51 3.19 -11.07
N ALA A 166 -15.59 4.16 -11.09
CA ALA A 166 -15.82 5.45 -11.73
C ALA A 166 -15.75 5.35 -13.26
N ASP A 167 -14.93 4.43 -13.77
CA ASP A 167 -14.74 4.21 -15.21
C ASP A 167 -15.94 3.52 -15.87
N GLY A 168 -16.63 2.63 -15.16
CA GLY A 168 -17.85 1.97 -15.60
C GLY A 168 -17.67 1.00 -16.77
N LEU A 169 -16.45 0.52 -17.02
CA LEU A 169 -16.16 -0.52 -18.02
C LEU A 169 -16.53 -1.88 -17.43
N ALA A 170 -17.27 -2.69 -18.17
CA ALA A 170 -17.72 -4.01 -17.71
C ALA A 170 -16.60 -5.04 -17.55
N ASN A 171 -15.47 -4.83 -18.19
CA ASN A 171 -14.30 -5.68 -18.24
C ASN A 171 -13.07 -5.11 -17.55
N PHE A 172 -13.23 -4.04 -16.77
CA PHE A 172 -12.13 -3.43 -15.99
C PHE A 172 -12.45 -3.49 -14.51
N HIS A 173 -11.54 -4.08 -13.75
CA HIS A 173 -11.71 -4.38 -12.33
C HIS A 173 -10.54 -3.85 -11.52
N ASN A 174 -10.81 -3.52 -10.27
CA ASN A 174 -9.79 -3.32 -9.25
C ASN A 174 -9.88 -4.42 -8.19
N ALA A 175 -8.75 -4.78 -7.60
CA ALA A 175 -8.70 -5.71 -6.49
C ALA A 175 -7.63 -5.26 -5.49
N PHE A 176 -8.02 -5.17 -4.22
CA PHE A 176 -7.11 -4.87 -3.14
C PHE A 176 -7.57 -5.54 -1.85
N THR A 177 -6.68 -6.26 -1.18
CA THR A 177 -7.02 -6.90 0.09
C THR A 177 -7.24 -5.85 1.19
N GLY A 178 -7.95 -6.22 2.23
CA GLY A 178 -8.07 -5.45 3.46
C GLY A 178 -6.77 -5.46 4.29
N ILE A 179 -5.60 -5.24 3.65
CA ILE A 179 -4.27 -5.33 4.27
C ILE A 179 -4.11 -4.44 5.50
N TYR A 180 -4.87 -3.35 5.58
CA TYR A 180 -4.91 -2.48 6.76
C TYR A 180 -5.29 -3.24 8.04
N GLU A 181 -6.08 -4.31 7.95
CA GLU A 181 -6.43 -5.16 9.09
C GLU A 181 -5.20 -5.92 9.60
N ALA A 182 -4.44 -6.55 8.70
CA ALA A 182 -3.19 -7.22 9.08
C ALA A 182 -2.13 -6.24 9.59
N ARG A 183 -2.09 -5.01 9.03
CA ARG A 183 -1.23 -3.94 9.55
C ARG A 183 -1.63 -3.50 10.96
N TYR A 184 -2.92 -3.44 11.26
CA TYR A 184 -3.41 -3.20 12.61
C TYR A 184 -2.94 -4.31 13.57
N VAL A 185 -3.10 -5.57 13.20
CA VAL A 185 -2.65 -6.71 14.01
C VAL A 185 -1.13 -6.70 14.17
N GLY A 186 -0.36 -6.38 13.11
CA GLY A 186 1.08 -6.13 13.19
C GLY A 186 1.43 -4.99 14.15
N GLY A 187 0.60 -3.96 14.20
CA GLY A 187 0.69 -2.88 15.17
C GLY A 187 0.43 -3.35 16.61
N VAL A 188 -0.50 -4.28 16.82
CA VAL A 188 -0.71 -4.92 18.14
C VAL A 188 0.53 -5.69 18.57
N VAL A 189 1.15 -6.46 17.68
CA VAL A 189 2.43 -7.16 17.94
C VAL A 189 3.51 -6.16 18.35
N ALA A 190 3.65 -5.07 17.62
CA ALA A 190 4.59 -3.99 17.91
C ALA A 190 4.29 -3.32 19.27
N GLY A 191 3.02 -3.09 19.59
CA GLY A 191 2.57 -2.54 20.86
C GLY A 191 2.89 -3.44 22.05
N MET A 192 2.71 -4.77 21.91
CA MET A 192 3.09 -5.75 22.91
C MET A 192 4.60 -5.72 23.17
N LYS A 193 5.42 -5.64 22.12
CA LYS A 193 6.87 -5.49 22.25
C LYS A 193 7.25 -4.19 22.92
N LEU A 194 6.60 -3.08 22.54
CA LEU A 194 6.82 -1.77 23.12
C LEU A 194 6.52 -1.78 24.63
N GLN A 195 5.40 -2.37 25.04
CA GLN A 195 5.05 -2.53 26.46
C GLN A 195 6.10 -3.33 27.21
N GLN A 196 6.57 -4.46 26.66
CA GLN A 196 7.65 -5.24 27.25
C GLN A 196 8.92 -4.39 27.46
N LEU A 197 9.33 -3.61 26.47
CA LEU A 197 10.54 -2.76 26.58
C LEU A 197 10.40 -1.68 27.66
N ILE A 198 9.20 -1.15 27.88
CA ILE A 198 8.90 -0.23 28.95
C ILE A 198 9.03 -0.91 30.32
N ASP A 199 8.41 -2.07 30.48
CA ASP A 199 8.41 -2.84 31.73
C ASP A 199 9.83 -3.29 32.12
N GLU A 200 10.68 -3.57 31.13
CA GLU A 200 12.09 -3.91 31.30
C GLU A 200 13.00 -2.67 31.50
N GLY A 201 12.46 -1.46 31.42
CA GLY A 201 13.25 -0.23 31.58
C GLY A 201 14.22 0.05 30.44
N LYS A 202 13.95 -0.47 29.23
CA LYS A 202 14.79 -0.31 28.04
C LYS A 202 14.48 0.92 27.20
N VAL A 203 13.46 1.70 27.57
CA VAL A 203 13.09 2.95 26.91
C VAL A 203 13.86 4.10 27.50
N GLU A 204 14.75 4.71 26.73
CA GLU A 204 15.59 5.84 27.13
C GLU A 204 14.89 7.18 26.79
N ASP A 205 15.43 8.29 27.32
CA ASP A 205 14.88 9.64 27.04
C ASP A 205 15.00 10.02 25.55
N LYS A 206 16.03 9.53 24.84
CA LYS A 206 16.16 9.73 23.38
C LYS A 206 15.00 9.11 22.58
N ASN A 207 14.34 8.08 23.14
CA ASN A 207 13.21 7.40 22.52
C ASN A 207 11.87 8.13 22.74
N LYS A 208 11.89 9.30 23.37
CA LYS A 208 10.69 10.09 23.64
C LYS A 208 10.73 11.42 22.87
N ASN A 209 9.57 11.87 22.44
CA ASN A 209 9.42 13.22 21.91
C ASN A 209 9.31 14.26 23.05
N ALA A 210 9.13 15.55 22.70
CA ALA A 210 9.03 16.64 23.68
C ALA A 210 7.83 16.49 24.63
N ASP A 211 6.77 15.77 24.22
CA ASP A 211 5.57 15.50 25.04
C ASP A 211 5.72 14.23 25.89
N GLY A 212 6.89 13.58 25.87
CA GLY A 212 7.16 12.33 26.59
C GLY A 212 6.56 11.08 25.94
N LYS A 213 6.05 11.17 24.71
CA LYS A 213 5.52 10.02 23.97
C LYS A 213 6.65 9.22 23.32
N ILE A 214 6.51 7.88 23.30
CA ILE A 214 7.55 7.02 22.73
C ILE A 214 7.48 7.06 21.20
N LYS A 215 8.66 7.23 20.58
CA LYS A 215 8.81 7.39 19.14
C LYS A 215 8.80 6.04 18.42
N ILE A 216 7.92 5.97 17.42
CA ILE A 216 7.77 4.87 16.48
C ILE A 216 8.11 5.40 15.09
N GLY A 217 8.86 4.65 14.29
CA GLY A 217 9.16 4.99 12.91
C GLY A 217 8.34 4.18 11.92
N TYR A 218 8.10 4.73 10.74
CA TYR A 218 7.49 4.02 9.64
C TYR A 218 8.14 4.42 8.29
N VAL A 219 8.58 3.43 7.52
CA VAL A 219 9.17 3.61 6.19
C VAL A 219 8.08 3.38 5.15
N GLY A 220 7.60 4.47 4.56
CA GLY A 220 6.58 4.45 3.51
C GLY A 220 7.18 4.64 2.12
N ALA A 221 6.48 4.19 1.07
CA ALA A 221 6.88 4.42 -0.31
C ALA A 221 6.47 5.83 -0.78
N PHE A 222 5.18 6.11 -0.83
CA PHE A 222 4.58 7.37 -1.27
C PHE A 222 3.45 7.80 -0.32
N PRO A 223 3.06 9.09 -0.30
CA PRO A 223 1.95 9.57 0.52
C PRO A 223 0.58 9.30 -0.13
N TYR A 224 0.39 8.11 -0.72
CA TYR A 224 -0.89 7.69 -1.29
C TYR A 224 -1.84 7.16 -0.21
N ALA A 225 -3.15 7.17 -0.50
CA ALA A 225 -4.18 6.76 0.45
C ALA A 225 -3.95 5.34 1.00
N GLU A 226 -3.52 4.42 0.15
CA GLU A 226 -3.13 3.06 0.51
C GLU A 226 -2.05 3.03 1.60
N VAL A 227 -0.93 3.74 1.38
CA VAL A 227 0.19 3.81 2.33
C VAL A 227 -0.24 4.49 3.63
N VAL A 228 -1.02 5.58 3.50
CA VAL A 228 -1.54 6.35 4.66
C VAL A 228 -2.47 5.47 5.50
N SER A 229 -3.40 4.74 4.89
CA SER A 229 -4.29 3.82 5.60
C SER A 229 -3.49 2.72 6.32
N GLY A 230 -2.46 2.19 5.66
CA GLY A 230 -1.60 1.15 6.20
C GLY A 230 -0.86 1.56 7.47
N TYR A 231 -0.13 2.68 7.44
CA TYR A 231 0.58 3.13 8.64
C TYR A 231 -0.37 3.67 9.72
N THR A 232 -1.54 4.20 9.34
CA THR A 232 -2.55 4.62 10.31
C THR A 232 -3.09 3.41 11.07
N ALA A 233 -3.42 2.32 10.37
CA ALA A 233 -3.86 1.07 10.98
C ALA A 233 -2.78 0.49 11.92
N PHE A 234 -1.53 0.44 11.46
CA PHE A 234 -0.40 0.00 12.28
C PHE A 234 -0.27 0.84 13.56
N TYR A 235 -0.34 2.15 13.44
CA TYR A 235 -0.28 3.06 14.59
C TYR A 235 -1.45 2.87 15.55
N LEU A 236 -2.67 2.68 15.04
CA LEU A 236 -3.85 2.38 15.86
C LEU A 236 -3.69 1.04 16.60
N GLY A 237 -3.12 0.03 15.94
CA GLY A 237 -2.77 -1.24 16.56
C GLY A 237 -1.81 -1.08 17.74
N ILE A 238 -0.72 -0.32 17.57
CA ILE A 238 0.20 0.02 18.68
C ILE A 238 -0.56 0.70 19.81
N LYS A 239 -1.38 1.71 19.49
CA LYS A 239 -2.13 2.48 20.47
C LYS A 239 -3.19 1.67 21.21
N SER A 240 -3.69 0.60 20.64
CA SER A 240 -4.61 -0.29 21.35
C SER A 240 -3.97 -1.01 22.54
N VAL A 241 -2.64 -1.16 22.52
CA VAL A 241 -1.83 -1.74 23.60
C VAL A 241 -1.16 -0.66 24.44
N TYR A 242 -0.56 0.34 23.80
CA TYR A 242 0.15 1.44 24.46
C TYR A 242 -0.23 2.79 23.85
N GLU A 243 -1.12 3.51 24.52
CA GLU A 243 -1.71 4.76 24.02
C GLU A 243 -0.69 5.89 23.82
N ASN A 244 0.37 5.96 24.66
CA ASN A 244 1.30 7.07 24.69
C ASN A 244 2.46 6.93 23.69
N ALA A 245 2.15 6.47 22.47
CA ALA A 245 3.07 6.41 21.34
C ALA A 245 2.92 7.63 20.42
N TRP A 246 3.97 7.93 19.66
CA TRP A 246 4.00 8.95 18.60
C TRP A 246 4.77 8.39 17.40
N MET A 247 4.20 8.53 16.20
CA MET A 247 4.79 7.93 15.00
C MET A 247 5.33 9.01 14.05
N GLU A 248 6.51 8.75 13.50
CA GLU A 248 7.16 9.49 12.43
C GLU A 248 7.20 8.63 11.16
N VAL A 249 6.85 9.23 10.02
CA VAL A 249 6.83 8.56 8.72
C VAL A 249 7.89 9.18 7.82
N GLN A 250 8.75 8.33 7.23
CA GLN A 250 9.72 8.71 6.21
C GLN A 250 9.31 8.08 4.87
N TYR A 251 9.22 8.88 3.80
CA TYR A 251 8.89 8.39 2.47
C TYR A 251 10.14 8.24 1.61
N THR A 252 10.29 7.09 0.96
CA THR A 252 11.40 6.79 0.06
C THR A 252 11.23 7.38 -1.35
N GLY A 253 9.97 7.63 -1.76
CA GLY A 253 9.62 8.00 -3.13
C GLY A 253 9.83 6.85 -4.12
N SER A 254 9.77 5.61 -3.65
CA SER A 254 9.88 4.39 -4.44
C SER A 254 9.11 3.26 -3.77
N TRP A 255 8.50 2.36 -4.55
CA TRP A 255 7.90 1.14 -4.01
C TRP A 255 8.96 0.18 -3.48
N PHE A 256 10.07 0.02 -4.22
CA PHE A 256 11.19 -0.84 -3.87
C PHE A 256 12.51 -0.11 -4.10
N ASP A 257 13.28 0.12 -3.04
CA ASP A 257 14.65 0.64 -3.10
C ASP A 257 15.39 0.29 -1.81
N LEU A 258 16.17 -0.78 -1.87
CA LEU A 258 16.91 -1.32 -0.72
C LEU A 258 17.72 -0.25 0.02
N SER A 259 18.39 0.63 -0.74
CA SER A 259 19.28 1.65 -0.16
C SER A 259 18.49 2.76 0.51
N LYS A 260 17.45 3.29 -0.15
CA LYS A 260 16.61 4.35 0.41
C LYS A 260 15.83 3.89 1.64
N GLU A 261 15.30 2.66 1.60
CA GLU A 261 14.60 2.08 2.75
C GLU A 261 15.52 1.86 3.94
N ASN A 262 16.74 1.36 3.70
CA ASN A 262 17.76 1.20 4.73
C ASN A 262 18.19 2.56 5.32
N GLU A 263 18.40 3.58 4.49
CA GLU A 263 18.74 4.94 4.92
C GLU A 263 17.60 5.59 5.73
N ALA A 264 16.36 5.46 5.28
CA ALA A 264 15.18 5.98 5.98
C ALA A 264 15.03 5.32 7.37
N ALA A 265 15.18 4.00 7.44
CA ALA A 265 15.13 3.29 8.72
C ALA A 265 16.28 3.71 9.65
N LYS A 266 17.51 3.83 9.15
CA LYS A 266 18.66 4.32 9.93
C LYS A 266 18.43 5.74 10.45
N GLN A 267 17.81 6.62 9.67
CA GLN A 267 17.46 7.96 10.12
C GLN A 267 16.44 7.90 11.27
N LEU A 268 15.34 7.14 11.11
CA LEU A 268 14.33 6.96 12.16
C LEU A 268 14.93 6.38 13.46
N ILE A 269 15.83 5.40 13.34
CA ILE A 269 16.56 4.83 14.49
C ILE A 269 17.44 5.89 15.16
N SER A 270 18.16 6.68 14.36
CA SER A 270 18.99 7.80 14.86
C SER A 270 18.16 8.85 15.57
N ASP A 271 16.95 9.13 15.11
CA ASP A 271 15.99 10.04 15.72
C ASP A 271 15.36 9.47 17.00
N GLY A 272 15.68 8.20 17.33
CA GLY A 272 15.29 7.53 18.57
C GLY A 272 14.02 6.68 18.47
N CYS A 273 13.54 6.35 17.27
CA CYS A 273 12.46 5.39 17.10
C CYS A 273 12.91 3.99 17.56
N ILE A 274 12.05 3.31 18.31
CA ILE A 274 12.36 2.01 18.93
C ILE A 274 11.63 0.84 18.25
N ILE A 275 10.59 1.13 17.49
CA ILE A 275 9.89 0.20 16.60
C ILE A 275 9.85 0.84 15.23
N ILE A 276 10.13 0.07 14.18
CA ILE A 276 10.06 0.50 12.79
C ILE A 276 9.06 -0.39 12.05
N GLY A 277 8.02 0.22 11.48
CA GLY A 277 7.13 -0.43 10.50
C GLY A 277 7.54 -0.06 9.08
N GLN A 278 7.06 -0.80 8.09
CA GLN A 278 7.30 -0.48 6.69
C GLN A 278 6.08 -0.74 5.81
N HIS A 279 6.05 -0.04 4.69
CA HIS A 279 5.16 -0.28 3.55
C HIS A 279 5.94 -0.44 2.24
N ALA A 280 7.13 0.16 2.16
CA ALA A 280 8.05 -0.09 1.05
C ALA A 280 8.50 -1.57 1.05
N ASP A 281 8.81 -2.13 -0.12
CA ASP A 281 8.74 -3.57 -0.38
C ASP A 281 10.08 -4.32 -0.27
N SER A 282 11.18 -3.60 0.06
CA SER A 282 12.50 -4.23 0.16
C SER A 282 12.83 -4.73 1.58
N THR A 283 13.92 -5.44 1.70
CA THR A 283 14.48 -5.86 2.98
C THR A 283 15.35 -4.78 3.66
N GLY A 284 15.38 -3.56 3.11
CA GLY A 284 16.26 -2.47 3.57
C GLY A 284 16.01 -2.04 5.00
N ALA A 285 14.73 -1.79 5.34
CA ALA A 285 14.36 -1.34 6.68
C ALA A 285 14.57 -2.43 7.75
N PRO A 286 14.16 -3.70 7.57
CA PRO A 286 14.48 -4.78 8.51
C PRO A 286 15.97 -5.01 8.68
N SER A 287 16.76 -4.95 7.59
CA SER A 287 18.22 -5.09 7.66
C SER A 287 18.86 -3.99 8.51
N ALA A 288 18.40 -2.73 8.37
CA ALA A 288 18.87 -1.63 9.21
C ALA A 288 18.55 -1.83 10.69
N CYS A 289 17.36 -2.36 11.00
CA CYS A 289 16.97 -2.70 12.37
C CYS A 289 17.85 -3.82 12.95
N GLN A 290 18.14 -4.86 12.16
CA GLN A 290 19.03 -5.96 12.58
C GLN A 290 20.45 -5.46 12.84
N GLU A 291 21.02 -4.68 11.92
CA GLU A 291 22.34 -4.07 12.09
C GLU A 291 22.43 -3.20 13.35
N ALA A 292 21.41 -2.40 13.62
CA ALA A 292 21.37 -1.54 14.79
C ALA A 292 21.22 -2.35 16.10
N LEU A 293 20.39 -3.38 16.09
CA LEU A 293 20.21 -4.28 17.24
C LEU A 293 21.51 -5.02 17.56
N ASP A 294 22.20 -5.57 16.56
CA ASP A 294 23.50 -6.24 16.68
C ASP A 294 24.60 -5.30 17.20
N ALA A 295 24.48 -4.02 16.88
CA ALA A 295 25.37 -2.96 17.41
C ALA A 295 24.98 -2.51 18.83
N GLY A 296 23.96 -3.09 19.45
CA GLY A 296 23.54 -2.80 20.83
C GLY A 296 22.48 -1.70 20.96
N THR A 297 21.89 -1.21 19.85
CA THR A 297 20.76 -0.29 19.89
C THR A 297 19.46 -1.08 20.01
N THR A 298 18.65 -0.80 21.03
CA THR A 298 17.33 -1.43 21.19
C THR A 298 16.38 -0.92 20.10
N VAL A 299 16.09 -1.76 19.12
CA VAL A 299 15.11 -1.48 18.05
C VAL A 299 14.58 -2.79 17.48
N TYR A 300 13.30 -2.79 17.10
CA TYR A 300 12.61 -3.93 16.48
C TYR A 300 11.81 -3.45 15.27
N CYS A 301 11.41 -4.38 14.39
CA CYS A 301 10.63 -4.00 13.22
C CYS A 301 9.44 -4.94 12.96
N VAL A 302 8.46 -4.41 12.25
CA VAL A 302 7.39 -5.15 11.61
C VAL A 302 7.53 -4.95 10.12
N GLY A 303 7.72 -6.06 9.39
CA GLY A 303 7.97 -6.07 7.96
C GLY A 303 6.71 -5.95 7.11
N TYR A 304 6.81 -6.36 5.84
CA TYR A 304 5.68 -6.36 4.90
C TYR A 304 5.85 -7.44 3.82
N ASN A 305 4.73 -7.98 3.35
CA ASN A 305 4.56 -8.98 2.29
C ASN A 305 5.24 -10.32 2.50
N VAL A 306 6.53 -10.33 2.79
CA VAL A 306 7.33 -11.56 2.96
C VAL A 306 7.83 -11.70 4.39
N ASP A 307 8.26 -12.91 4.75
CA ASP A 307 8.83 -13.17 6.07
C ASP A 307 10.20 -12.52 6.24
N MET A 308 10.23 -11.41 6.96
CA MET A 308 11.46 -10.65 7.22
C MET A 308 12.37 -11.29 8.30
N LEU A 309 11.94 -12.39 8.94
CA LEU A 309 12.81 -13.16 9.83
C LEU A 309 14.03 -13.75 9.10
N ALA A 310 13.92 -13.96 7.77
CA ALA A 310 15.04 -14.43 6.96
C ALA A 310 16.22 -13.45 6.93
N VAL A 311 15.96 -12.14 7.02
CA VAL A 311 16.99 -11.07 6.94
C VAL A 311 17.20 -10.36 8.28
N ALA A 312 16.24 -10.42 9.18
CA ALA A 312 16.27 -9.78 10.49
C ALA A 312 15.79 -10.73 11.59
N PRO A 313 16.50 -11.85 11.84
CA PRO A 313 16.00 -12.95 12.67
C PRO A 313 15.72 -12.57 14.13
N THR A 314 16.38 -11.53 14.64
CA THR A 314 16.19 -11.06 16.01
C THR A 314 15.55 -9.69 16.12
N ALA A 315 15.52 -8.90 15.05
CA ALA A 315 14.88 -7.59 15.03
C ALA A 315 13.44 -7.63 14.49
N ALA A 316 13.14 -8.49 13.51
CA ALA A 316 11.79 -8.62 12.99
C ALA A 316 10.86 -9.34 13.98
N LEU A 317 9.63 -8.82 14.10
CA LEU A 317 8.59 -9.39 14.94
C LEU A 317 7.61 -10.25 14.13
N THR A 318 7.21 -9.79 12.97
CA THR A 318 6.31 -10.42 11.99
C THR A 318 6.21 -9.52 10.76
N SER A 319 5.46 -9.96 9.74
CA SER A 319 5.11 -9.13 8.58
C SER A 319 3.62 -9.32 8.22
N PRO A 320 2.82 -8.24 8.14
CA PRO A 320 1.53 -8.28 7.46
C PRO A 320 1.69 -8.70 6.01
N THR A 321 0.83 -9.61 5.53
CA THR A 321 0.98 -10.23 4.21
C THR A 321 -0.36 -10.33 3.52
N ASN A 322 -0.40 -9.99 2.22
CA ASN A 322 -1.51 -10.25 1.34
C ASN A 322 -1.59 -11.74 0.97
N VAL A 323 -2.79 -12.29 0.93
CA VAL A 323 -3.07 -13.66 0.47
C VAL A 323 -3.80 -13.55 -0.88
N TRP A 324 -3.03 -13.23 -1.93
CA TRP A 324 -3.56 -12.94 -3.24
C TRP A 324 -4.23 -14.14 -3.92
N GLU A 325 -3.90 -15.37 -3.52
CA GLU A 325 -4.52 -16.60 -4.02
C GLU A 325 -6.05 -16.57 -3.89
N VAL A 326 -6.59 -15.97 -2.82
CA VAL A 326 -8.03 -15.85 -2.59
C VAL A 326 -8.73 -15.08 -3.71
N PHE A 327 -8.16 -13.95 -4.10
CA PHE A 327 -8.67 -13.16 -5.23
C PHE A 327 -8.48 -13.89 -6.56
N TYR A 328 -7.31 -14.46 -6.79
CA TYR A 328 -7.00 -15.10 -8.07
C TYR A 328 -7.85 -16.35 -8.31
N GLU A 329 -8.08 -17.18 -7.29
CA GLU A 329 -9.02 -18.30 -7.39
C GLU A 329 -10.42 -17.81 -7.76
N TYR A 330 -10.90 -16.75 -7.11
CA TYR A 330 -12.20 -16.15 -7.36
C TYR A 330 -12.31 -15.64 -8.82
N ALA A 331 -11.39 -14.79 -9.24
CA ALA A 331 -11.44 -14.16 -10.56
C ALA A 331 -11.22 -15.17 -11.70
N PHE A 332 -10.25 -16.08 -11.56
CA PHE A 332 -9.98 -17.09 -12.59
C PHE A 332 -11.14 -18.08 -12.72
N ASN A 333 -11.76 -18.50 -11.60
CA ASN A 333 -12.92 -19.36 -11.64
C ASN A 333 -14.10 -18.69 -12.35
N ALA A 334 -14.34 -17.41 -12.11
CA ALA A 334 -15.40 -16.66 -12.80
C ALA A 334 -15.15 -16.62 -14.31
N VAL A 335 -13.93 -16.28 -14.76
CA VAL A 335 -13.59 -16.27 -16.20
C VAL A 335 -13.67 -17.66 -16.81
N MET A 336 -13.24 -18.73 -16.11
CA MET A 336 -13.36 -20.11 -16.58
C MET A 336 -14.81 -20.50 -16.88
N ASN A 337 -15.74 -19.98 -16.10
CA ASN A 337 -17.17 -20.26 -16.22
C ASN A 337 -17.93 -19.28 -17.14
N GLY A 338 -17.27 -18.22 -17.64
CA GLY A 338 -17.93 -17.13 -18.37
C GLY A 338 -18.80 -16.26 -17.48
N GLU A 339 -18.49 -16.17 -16.18
CA GLU A 339 -19.21 -15.40 -15.17
C GLU A 339 -18.54 -14.05 -14.95
N SER A 340 -19.30 -13.05 -14.57
CA SER A 340 -18.78 -11.77 -14.10
C SER A 340 -18.24 -11.90 -12.68
N PHE A 341 -17.35 -10.99 -12.30
CA PHE A 341 -16.85 -10.86 -10.92
C PHE A 341 -16.81 -9.39 -10.50
N ASP A 342 -16.50 -9.14 -9.24
CA ASP A 342 -16.59 -7.82 -8.64
C ASP A 342 -15.78 -6.77 -9.40
N THR A 343 -16.43 -5.63 -9.69
CA THR A 343 -15.73 -4.47 -10.29
C THR A 343 -14.64 -3.94 -9.37
N ASN A 344 -14.84 -4.05 -8.04
CA ASN A 344 -13.89 -3.58 -7.04
C ASN A 344 -13.88 -4.52 -5.84
N TRP A 345 -13.08 -5.58 -5.94
CA TRP A 345 -12.97 -6.59 -4.90
C TRP A 345 -12.09 -6.11 -3.74
N SER A 346 -12.57 -6.30 -2.52
CA SER A 346 -11.78 -6.04 -1.32
C SER A 346 -12.23 -6.96 -0.19
N GLN A 347 -11.32 -7.80 0.29
CA GLN A 347 -11.56 -8.75 1.38
C GLN A 347 -10.38 -8.73 2.37
N GLY A 348 -10.67 -8.96 3.64
CA GLY A 348 -9.72 -8.96 4.73
C GLY A 348 -9.60 -10.31 5.45
N TYR A 349 -9.52 -10.27 6.77
CA TYR A 349 -9.44 -11.50 7.59
C TYR A 349 -10.68 -12.38 7.49
N GLU A 350 -11.86 -11.84 7.24
CA GLU A 350 -13.10 -12.62 7.13
C GLU A 350 -13.06 -13.62 5.98
N ALA A 351 -12.31 -13.32 4.91
CA ALA A 351 -12.09 -14.19 3.76
C ALA A 351 -10.68 -14.84 3.76
N ASP A 352 -9.93 -14.70 4.83
CA ASP A 352 -8.52 -15.12 4.91
C ASP A 352 -7.62 -14.50 3.82
N ALA A 353 -8.02 -13.34 3.28
CA ALA A 353 -7.28 -12.63 2.23
C ALA A 353 -6.04 -11.87 2.74
N VAL A 354 -5.86 -11.82 4.06
CA VAL A 354 -4.68 -11.23 4.71
C VAL A 354 -4.25 -12.10 5.89
N LYS A 355 -2.96 -12.03 6.23
CA LYS A 355 -2.40 -12.77 7.37
C LYS A 355 -1.16 -12.07 7.93
N LEU A 356 -0.63 -12.57 9.04
CA LEU A 356 0.73 -12.32 9.49
C LEU A 356 1.64 -13.49 9.09
N THR A 357 2.90 -13.20 8.79
CA THR A 357 3.96 -14.22 8.79
C THR A 357 4.18 -14.75 10.22
N PRO A 358 4.90 -15.86 10.42
CA PRO A 358 5.20 -16.35 11.75
C PRO A 358 5.73 -15.26 12.70
N LEU A 359 5.37 -15.34 13.98
CA LEU A 359 5.91 -14.45 14.99
C LEU A 359 7.38 -14.80 15.27
N GLY A 360 8.25 -13.77 15.29
CA GLY A 360 9.66 -13.92 15.65
C GLY A 360 9.87 -14.22 17.13
N GLU A 361 11.00 -14.84 17.44
CA GLU A 361 11.39 -15.20 18.83
C GLU A 361 11.49 -13.98 19.76
N SER A 362 11.67 -12.79 19.18
CA SER A 362 11.75 -11.53 19.91
C SER A 362 10.38 -10.95 20.31
N CYS A 363 9.27 -11.53 19.89
CA CYS A 363 7.95 -11.10 20.33
C CYS A 363 7.79 -11.20 21.85
N ALA A 364 7.00 -10.31 22.42
CA ALA A 364 6.69 -10.34 23.84
C ALA A 364 5.89 -11.59 24.23
N PRO A 365 6.02 -12.11 25.45
CA PRO A 365 5.15 -13.18 25.93
C PRO A 365 3.66 -12.81 25.82
N GLY A 366 2.81 -13.75 25.42
CA GLY A 366 1.37 -13.54 25.24
C GLY A 366 0.98 -12.85 23.93
N THR A 367 1.95 -12.60 23.03
CA THR A 367 1.66 -11.95 21.74
C THR A 367 0.77 -12.81 20.85
N GLN A 368 0.97 -14.13 20.79
CA GLN A 368 0.15 -15.01 19.95
C GLN A 368 -1.32 -14.98 20.38
N GLU A 369 -1.58 -15.10 21.68
CA GLU A 369 -2.93 -15.04 22.22
C GLU A 369 -3.60 -13.70 21.89
N LYS A 370 -2.84 -12.60 21.99
CA LYS A 370 -3.35 -11.26 21.65
C LYS A 370 -3.63 -11.07 20.16
N VAL A 371 -2.82 -11.65 19.30
CA VAL A 371 -3.03 -11.70 17.85
C VAL A 371 -4.32 -12.46 17.54
N ASP A 372 -4.48 -13.67 18.11
CA ASP A 372 -5.65 -14.53 17.87
C ASP A 372 -6.96 -13.85 18.33
N GLU A 373 -6.95 -13.21 19.51
CA GLU A 373 -8.08 -12.41 20.02
C GLU A 373 -8.42 -11.27 19.06
N THR A 374 -7.40 -10.56 18.58
CA THR A 374 -7.59 -9.40 17.71
C THR A 374 -8.17 -9.80 16.35
N ILE A 375 -7.63 -10.86 15.75
CA ILE A 375 -8.14 -11.42 14.48
C ILE A 375 -9.59 -11.90 14.65
N ALA A 376 -9.90 -12.61 15.75
CA ALA A 376 -11.26 -13.05 16.02
C ALA A 376 -12.24 -11.87 16.12
N ALA A 377 -11.83 -10.79 16.78
CA ALA A 377 -12.66 -9.59 16.93
C ALA A 377 -12.85 -8.82 15.59
N ILE A 378 -11.86 -8.86 14.68
CA ILE A 378 -12.02 -8.34 13.32
C ILE A 378 -13.03 -9.21 12.53
N LYS A 379 -12.83 -10.54 12.56
CA LYS A 379 -13.69 -11.50 11.83
C LYS A 379 -15.16 -11.48 12.28
N ASP A 380 -15.43 -11.27 13.56
CA ASP A 380 -16.80 -11.21 14.08
C ASP A 380 -17.42 -9.80 14.05
N GLY A 381 -16.68 -8.80 13.55
CA GLY A 381 -17.12 -7.42 13.41
C GLY A 381 -17.19 -6.63 14.72
N SER A 382 -16.71 -7.17 15.85
CA SER A 382 -16.66 -6.43 17.12
C SER A 382 -15.55 -5.41 17.18
N LEU A 383 -14.55 -5.51 16.27
CA LEU A 383 -13.47 -4.56 16.10
C LEU A 383 -13.41 -4.07 14.65
N HIS A 384 -13.65 -2.78 14.47
CA HIS A 384 -13.43 -2.07 13.22
C HIS A 384 -12.14 -1.24 13.34
N VAL A 385 -11.16 -1.52 12.48
CA VAL A 385 -9.85 -0.81 12.47
C VAL A 385 -10.04 0.68 12.25
N PHE A 386 -10.92 1.04 11.31
CA PHE A 386 -11.34 2.42 11.05
C PHE A 386 -12.81 2.60 11.38
N ASP A 387 -13.11 3.66 12.13
CA ASP A 387 -14.48 4.09 12.36
C ASP A 387 -14.93 5.00 11.21
N THR A 388 -15.43 4.37 10.13
CA THR A 388 -15.88 5.10 8.95
C THR A 388 -17.13 5.95 9.20
N SER A 389 -17.81 5.78 10.34
CA SER A 389 -18.94 6.63 10.73
C SER A 389 -18.52 8.08 11.10
N LYS A 390 -17.20 8.33 11.19
CA LYS A 390 -16.62 9.62 11.57
C LYS A 390 -15.86 10.33 10.43
N ILE A 391 -15.91 9.76 9.23
CA ILE A 391 -15.25 10.33 8.04
C ILE A 391 -16.26 11.14 7.24
#